data_1168b06762d1d49b4d22b48fdfe995b1
#
_entry.id   1168b06762d1d49b4d22b48fdfe995b1
#
_cell.length_a   1.000
_cell.length_b   1.000
_cell.length_c   1.000
_cell.angle_alpha   90.00
_cell.angle_beta   90.00
_cell.angle_gamma   90.00
#
_symmetry.space_group_name_H-M   'P 1'
#
loop_
_entity.id
_entity.type
_entity.pdbx_description
1 polymer ?
#
loop_
_entity_poly.entity_id
_entity_poly.type
_entity_poly.pdbx_seq_one_letter_code
_entity_poly.pdbx_strand_id
1 'polypeptide(L)'
;MANLGNPQETIAVLQRYGFNFQKKYGQNFLIDTHVLDKIIGAAQIGPDDFVLEIGPGIGTMTQYLAEAAREVIAVEIDTKLIPILQDTLKEYDNVTVLNEDILKVDIRKIAEEKNGGKPIK
;
A
#
# COMPACT_ATOMS: atom_id res chain seq x y z
N MET A 1 3.23 -15.15 -5.79
CA MET A 1 2.46 -14.02 -5.26
C MET A 1 1.78 -13.27 -6.40
N ALA A 2 0.58 -12.75 -6.18
CA ALA A 2 -0.15 -12.00 -7.21
C ALA A 2 0.56 -10.67 -7.52
N ASN A 3 0.74 -10.42 -8.81
CA ASN A 3 1.14 -9.09 -9.29
C ASN A 3 -0.12 -8.25 -9.51
N LEU A 4 -0.40 -7.36 -8.58
CA LEU A 4 -1.61 -6.54 -8.61
C LEU A 4 -1.59 -5.45 -9.70
N GLY A 5 -0.49 -5.28 -10.40
CA GLY A 5 -0.45 -4.51 -11.63
C GLY A 5 -1.15 -5.21 -12.79
N ASN A 6 -1.37 -6.52 -12.69
CA ASN A 6 -2.12 -7.31 -13.66
C ASN A 6 -3.60 -7.36 -13.25
N PRO A 7 -4.53 -6.83 -14.09
CA PRO A 7 -5.95 -6.79 -13.73
C PRO A 7 -6.55 -8.17 -13.45
N GLN A 8 -6.14 -9.20 -14.17
CA GLN A 8 -6.65 -10.56 -13.95
C GLN A 8 -6.24 -11.12 -12.61
N GLU A 9 -5.02 -10.86 -12.16
CA GLU A 9 -4.55 -11.26 -10.84
C GLU A 9 -5.28 -10.50 -9.73
N THR A 10 -5.55 -9.22 -9.94
CA THR A 10 -6.38 -8.41 -9.04
C THR A 10 -7.78 -9.00 -8.90
N ILE A 11 -8.41 -9.34 -10.02
CA ILE A 11 -9.74 -9.96 -10.02
C ILE A 11 -9.71 -11.28 -9.24
N ALA A 12 -8.70 -12.11 -9.47
CA ALA A 12 -8.57 -13.39 -8.78
C ALA A 12 -8.45 -13.23 -7.27
N VAL A 13 -7.66 -12.25 -6.80
CA VAL A 13 -7.53 -11.93 -5.38
C VAL A 13 -8.87 -11.48 -4.79
N LEU A 14 -9.55 -10.57 -5.46
CA LEU A 14 -10.85 -10.06 -4.99
C LEU A 14 -11.89 -11.17 -4.89
N GLN A 15 -11.95 -12.07 -5.88
CA GLN A 15 -12.87 -13.20 -5.86
C GLN A 15 -12.55 -14.16 -4.74
N ARG A 16 -11.27 -14.44 -4.47
CA ARG A 16 -10.84 -15.32 -3.40
C ARG A 16 -11.30 -14.84 -2.03
N TYR A 17 -11.37 -13.54 -1.83
CA TYR A 17 -11.81 -12.93 -0.56
C TYR A 17 -13.26 -12.47 -0.58
N GLY A 18 -14.03 -12.82 -1.62
CA GLY A 18 -15.45 -12.52 -1.70
C GLY A 18 -15.79 -11.06 -1.97
N PHE A 19 -14.86 -10.29 -2.52
CA PHE A 19 -15.13 -8.90 -2.89
C PHE A 19 -15.70 -8.83 -4.30
N ASN A 20 -16.76 -8.02 -4.45
CA ASN A 20 -17.34 -7.70 -5.75
C ASN A 20 -16.75 -6.40 -6.29
N PHE A 21 -16.76 -6.26 -7.64
CA PHE A 21 -16.32 -5.03 -8.31
C PHE A 21 -17.34 -3.90 -8.15
N GLN A 22 -17.75 -3.63 -6.93
CA GLN A 22 -18.61 -2.50 -6.67
C GLN A 22 -17.74 -1.34 -6.20
N LYS A 23 -17.89 -0.19 -6.86
CA LYS A 23 -17.25 1.06 -6.43
C LYS A 23 -17.90 1.60 -5.16
N LYS A 24 -18.24 0.72 -4.24
CA LYS A 24 -18.88 1.07 -2.98
C LYS A 24 -17.83 1.73 -2.09
N TYR A 25 -18.17 2.89 -1.55
CA TYR A 25 -17.28 3.67 -0.69
C TYR A 25 -15.99 4.17 -1.35
N GLY A 26 -16.02 4.38 -2.67
CA GLY A 26 -14.85 4.88 -3.41
C GLY A 26 -13.74 3.85 -3.61
N GLN A 27 -14.01 2.57 -3.31
CA GLN A 27 -13.02 1.52 -3.53
C GLN A 27 -12.95 1.18 -5.02
N ASN A 28 -11.80 1.43 -5.62
CA ASN A 28 -11.46 0.99 -6.97
C ASN A 28 -10.10 0.31 -6.90
N PHE A 29 -10.11 -1.01 -7.10
CA PHE A 29 -8.91 -1.82 -6.93
C PHE A 29 -8.12 -2.04 -8.23
N LEU A 30 -8.68 -1.61 -9.37
CA LEU A 30 -7.99 -1.73 -10.65
C LEU A 30 -7.23 -0.43 -10.92
N ILE A 31 -5.89 -0.52 -10.93
CA ILE A 31 -5.02 0.62 -11.17
C ILE A 31 -4.12 0.29 -12.36
N ASP A 32 -4.03 1.21 -13.32
CA ASP A 32 -3.15 1.09 -14.49
C ASP A 32 -1.69 1.21 -14.05
N THR A 33 -0.84 0.29 -14.52
CA THR A 33 0.58 0.28 -14.20
C THR A 33 1.30 1.56 -14.62
N HIS A 34 0.89 2.18 -15.71
CA HIS A 34 1.46 3.46 -16.17
C HIS A 34 1.18 4.59 -15.17
N VAL A 35 -0.01 4.57 -14.55
CA VAL A 35 -0.36 5.54 -13.51
C VAL A 35 0.51 5.31 -12.27
N LEU A 36 0.72 4.06 -11.88
CA LEU A 36 1.57 3.72 -10.74
C LEU A 36 3.01 4.20 -10.95
N ASP A 37 3.57 3.95 -12.12
CA ASP A 37 4.92 4.39 -12.46
C ASP A 37 5.04 5.93 -12.43
N LYS A 38 4.02 6.63 -12.93
CA LYS A 38 3.99 8.08 -12.90
C LYS A 38 3.93 8.64 -11.47
N ILE A 39 3.15 8.01 -10.60
CA ILE A 39 3.06 8.42 -9.20
C ILE A 39 4.40 8.27 -8.51
N ILE A 40 5.06 7.14 -8.68
CA ILE A 40 6.36 6.86 -8.07
C ILE A 40 7.42 7.82 -8.60
N GLY A 41 7.42 8.07 -9.90
CA GLY A 41 8.34 9.04 -10.52
C GLY A 41 8.10 10.46 -10.06
N ALA A 42 6.84 10.89 -10.00
CA ALA A 42 6.49 12.25 -9.57
C ALA A 42 6.81 12.49 -8.09
N ALA A 43 6.62 11.49 -7.25
CA ALA A 43 6.97 11.56 -5.83
C ALA A 43 8.46 11.39 -5.57
N GLN A 44 9.24 11.05 -6.59
CA GLN A 44 10.69 10.83 -6.50
C GLN A 44 11.03 9.79 -5.43
N ILE A 45 10.27 8.69 -5.41
CA ILE A 45 10.51 7.61 -4.47
C ILE A 45 11.78 6.85 -4.88
N GLY A 46 12.72 6.72 -3.96
CA GLY A 46 13.97 6.03 -4.17
C GLY A 46 14.34 5.09 -3.03
N PRO A 47 15.47 4.34 -3.16
CA PRO A 47 15.82 3.26 -2.24
C PRO A 47 16.19 3.71 -0.82
N ASP A 48 16.37 5.01 -0.60
CA ASP A 48 16.63 5.54 0.72
C ASP A 48 15.37 6.12 1.40
N ASP A 49 14.25 6.13 0.70
CA ASP A 49 13.04 6.78 1.17
C ASP A 49 12.23 5.88 2.11
N PHE A 50 11.64 6.53 3.11
CA PHE A 50 10.62 5.95 3.97
C PHE A 50 9.27 6.52 3.52
N VAL A 51 8.32 5.64 3.16
CA VAL A 51 7.04 6.03 2.57
C VAL A 51 5.89 5.65 3.48
N LEU A 52 4.93 6.55 3.62
CA LEU A 52 3.66 6.27 4.27
C LEU A 52 2.55 6.33 3.23
N GLU A 53 1.83 5.24 3.09
CA GLU A 53 0.68 5.14 2.19
C GLU A 53 -0.61 5.11 3.01
N ILE A 54 -1.57 5.96 2.63
CA ILE A 54 -2.87 6.02 3.27
C ILE A 54 -3.88 5.34 2.36
N GLY A 55 -4.60 4.34 2.91
CA GLY A 55 -5.61 3.62 2.16
C GLY A 55 -5.05 2.72 1.06
N PRO A 56 -4.20 1.74 1.39
CA PRO A 56 -3.56 0.87 0.40
C PRO A 56 -4.55 -0.02 -0.36
N GLY A 57 -5.78 -0.14 0.10
CA GLY A 57 -6.77 -1.03 -0.50
C GLY A 57 -6.33 -2.48 -0.40
N ILE A 58 -6.12 -3.13 -1.55
CA ILE A 58 -5.61 -4.51 -1.60
C ILE A 58 -4.10 -4.57 -1.78
N GLY A 59 -3.40 -3.43 -1.81
CA GLY A 59 -1.94 -3.36 -1.83
C GLY A 59 -1.30 -3.17 -3.20
N THR A 60 -2.06 -2.77 -4.22
CA THR A 60 -1.54 -2.61 -5.59
C THR A 60 -0.39 -1.61 -5.65
N MET A 61 -0.64 -0.36 -5.21
CA MET A 61 0.42 0.64 -5.18
C MET A 61 1.47 0.31 -4.14
N THR A 62 1.07 -0.35 -3.04
CA THR A 62 1.99 -0.75 -1.97
C THR A 62 3.09 -1.66 -2.49
N GLN A 63 2.77 -2.61 -3.37
CA GLN A 63 3.77 -3.48 -3.99
C GLN A 63 4.81 -2.67 -4.78
N TYR A 64 4.37 -1.68 -5.55
CA TYR A 64 5.24 -0.81 -6.33
C TYR A 64 6.11 0.08 -5.43
N LEU A 65 5.51 0.64 -4.38
CA LEU A 65 6.24 1.43 -3.40
C LEU A 65 7.30 0.60 -2.68
N ALA A 66 6.97 -0.64 -2.31
CA ALA A 66 7.90 -1.54 -1.62
C ALA A 66 9.11 -1.88 -2.48
N GLU A 67 8.92 -1.99 -3.80
CA GLU A 67 10.02 -2.25 -4.72
C GLU A 67 10.92 -1.03 -4.93
N ALA A 68 10.39 0.18 -4.77
CA ALA A 68 11.13 1.41 -5.01
C ALA A 68 11.75 2.01 -3.75
N ALA A 69 11.10 1.87 -2.60
CA ALA A 69 11.46 2.53 -1.34
C ALA A 69 12.28 1.62 -0.43
N ARG A 70 12.95 2.24 0.55
CA ARG A 70 13.61 1.48 1.61
C ARG A 70 12.61 0.79 2.52
N GLU A 71 11.54 1.49 2.89
CA GLU A 71 10.51 0.98 3.79
C GLU A 71 9.18 1.66 3.53
N VAL A 72 8.09 0.92 3.70
CA VAL A 72 6.72 1.42 3.52
C VAL A 72 5.90 1.08 4.75
N ILE A 73 5.16 2.07 5.27
CA ILE A 73 4.08 1.84 6.22
C ILE A 73 2.76 2.17 5.51
N ALA A 74 1.86 1.19 5.48
CA ALA A 74 0.53 1.35 4.88
C ALA A 74 -0.52 1.38 5.99
N VAL A 75 -1.32 2.43 6.02
CA VAL A 75 -2.35 2.64 7.04
C VAL A 75 -3.73 2.41 6.42
N GLU A 76 -4.42 1.36 6.89
CA GLU A 76 -5.73 0.95 6.40
C GLU A 76 -6.75 0.90 7.53
N ILE A 77 -7.82 1.65 7.37
CA ILE A 77 -8.90 1.69 8.38
C ILE A 77 -9.88 0.52 8.25
N ASP A 78 -10.04 -0.04 7.06
CA ASP A 78 -10.99 -1.12 6.81
C ASP A 78 -10.41 -2.47 7.24
N THR A 79 -10.92 -3.02 8.33
CA THR A 79 -10.48 -4.31 8.88
C THR A 79 -10.66 -5.46 7.91
N LYS A 80 -11.62 -5.37 6.97
CA LYS A 80 -11.87 -6.40 5.97
C LYS A 80 -10.72 -6.54 4.96
N LEU A 81 -9.96 -5.46 4.75
CA LEU A 81 -8.83 -5.46 3.83
C LEU A 81 -7.54 -6.02 4.45
N ILE A 82 -7.45 -6.09 5.77
CA ILE A 82 -6.23 -6.51 6.44
C ILE A 82 -5.79 -7.94 6.06
N PRO A 83 -6.68 -8.96 6.05
CA PRO A 83 -6.28 -10.30 5.61
C PRO A 83 -5.79 -10.32 4.16
N ILE A 84 -6.38 -9.50 3.30
CA ILE A 84 -5.96 -9.38 1.90
C ILE A 84 -4.56 -8.79 1.82
N LEU A 85 -4.30 -7.72 2.55
CA LEU A 85 -2.98 -7.08 2.60
C LEU A 85 -1.91 -8.02 3.15
N GLN A 86 -2.24 -8.82 4.15
CA GLN A 86 -1.33 -9.84 4.68
C GLN A 86 -0.94 -10.87 3.63
N ASP A 87 -1.86 -11.20 2.72
CA ASP A 87 -1.59 -12.12 1.62
C ASP A 87 -0.80 -11.45 0.49
N THR A 88 -1.28 -10.30 0.01
CA THR A 88 -0.70 -9.62 -1.16
C THR A 88 0.68 -9.03 -0.90
N LEU A 89 1.01 -8.76 0.35
CA LEU A 89 2.28 -8.12 0.75
C LEU A 89 3.23 -9.07 1.50
N LYS A 90 2.88 -10.34 1.61
CA LYS A 90 3.64 -11.31 2.43
C LYS A 90 5.08 -11.52 2.00
N GLU A 91 5.40 -11.29 0.72
CA GLU A 91 6.76 -11.46 0.20
C GLU A 91 7.63 -10.20 0.34
N TYR A 92 7.05 -9.11 0.82
CA TYR A 92 7.78 -7.87 1.04
C TYR A 92 8.13 -7.73 2.52
N ASP A 93 9.41 -7.78 2.84
CA ASP A 93 9.91 -7.67 4.21
C ASP A 93 10.04 -6.21 4.69
N ASN A 94 9.88 -5.25 3.76
CA ASN A 94 10.00 -3.82 4.04
C ASN A 94 8.65 -3.09 4.16
N VAL A 95 7.54 -3.83 4.30
CA VAL A 95 6.21 -3.26 4.44
C VAL A 95 5.63 -3.58 5.80
N THR A 96 5.09 -2.56 6.47
CA THR A 96 4.30 -2.71 7.69
C THR A 96 2.90 -2.19 7.44
N VAL A 97 1.89 -3.00 7.77
CA VAL A 97 0.49 -2.61 7.65
C VAL A 97 -0.05 -2.27 9.04
N LEU A 98 -0.61 -1.07 9.16
CA LEU A 98 -1.29 -0.63 10.39
C LEU A 98 -2.79 -0.55 10.13
N ASN A 99 -3.57 -1.29 10.92
CA ASN A 99 -5.03 -1.20 10.87
C ASN A 99 -5.47 -0.08 11.82
N GLU A 100 -5.41 1.15 11.33
CA GLU A 100 -5.72 2.34 12.11
C GLU A 100 -6.37 3.43 11.26
N ASP A 101 -6.96 4.41 11.94
CA ASP A 101 -7.37 5.67 11.34
C ASP A 101 -6.14 6.57 11.23
N ILE A 102 -5.85 7.07 10.03
CA ILE A 102 -4.68 7.93 9.80
C ILE A 102 -4.70 9.19 10.69
N LEU A 103 -5.88 9.67 11.05
CA LEU A 103 -6.01 10.84 11.92
C LEU A 103 -5.50 10.59 13.34
N LYS A 104 -5.35 9.30 13.73
CA LYS A 104 -4.85 8.88 15.03
C LYS A 104 -3.39 8.43 14.99
N VAL A 105 -2.77 8.45 13.81
CA VAL A 105 -1.37 8.04 13.64
C VAL A 105 -0.46 9.22 13.87
N ASP A 106 0.52 9.05 14.75
CA ASP A 106 1.55 10.07 15.00
C ASP A 106 2.71 9.89 14.01
N ILE A 107 2.63 10.61 12.88
CA ILE A 107 3.63 10.52 11.80
C ILE A 107 4.99 11.02 12.27
N ARG A 108 5.03 12.06 13.10
CA ARG A 108 6.30 12.58 13.64
C ARG A 108 7.02 11.54 14.49
N LYS A 109 6.27 10.83 15.33
CA LYS A 109 6.81 9.77 16.16
C LYS A 109 7.39 8.63 15.30
N ILE A 110 6.69 8.24 14.24
CA ILE A 110 7.19 7.24 13.30
C ILE A 110 8.49 7.71 12.65
N ALA A 111 8.55 8.97 12.21
CA ALA A 111 9.75 9.52 11.61
C ALA A 111 10.93 9.49 12.59
N GLU A 112 10.71 9.86 13.84
CA GLU A 112 11.74 9.87 14.88
C GLU A 112 12.23 8.46 15.21
N GLU A 113 11.31 7.50 15.36
CA GLU A 113 11.66 6.15 15.79
C GLU A 113 12.22 5.27 14.66
N LYS A 114 11.75 5.48 13.43
CA LYS A 114 12.05 4.57 12.32
C LYS A 114 12.80 5.21 11.16
N ASN A 115 12.88 6.53 11.09
CA ASN A 115 13.51 7.24 9.97
C ASN A 115 14.55 8.28 10.43
N GLY A 116 15.06 8.15 11.65
CA GLY A 116 16.07 9.05 12.17
C GLY A 116 15.64 10.51 12.23
N GLY A 117 14.34 10.77 12.36
CA GLY A 117 13.78 12.11 12.36
C GLY A 117 13.68 12.78 11.00
N LYS A 118 14.06 12.06 9.92
CA LYS A 118 13.98 12.58 8.55
C LYS A 118 12.55 12.56 8.04
N PRO A 119 12.21 13.44 7.06
CA PRO A 119 10.88 13.47 6.49
C PRO A 119 10.45 12.15 5.85
N ILE A 120 9.17 11.85 5.96
CA ILE A 120 8.52 10.70 5.33
C ILE A 120 7.80 11.19 4.06
N LYS A 121 7.89 10.41 2.99
CA LYS A 121 7.14 10.67 1.76
C LYS A 121 5.78 10.01 1.76
#